data_9b8c4b2fb1d72ed644b204f7b92e1556
#
_entry.id   9b8c4b2fb1d72ed644b204f7b92e1556
#
_cell.length_a   1.000
_cell.length_b   1.000
_cell.length_c   1.000
_cell.angle_alpha   90.00
_cell.angle_beta   90.00
_cell.angle_gamma   90.00
#
_symmetry.space_group_name_H-M   'P 1'
#
loop_
_entity.id
_entity.type
_entity.pdbx_description
1 polymer ?
#
loop_
_entity_poly.entity_id
_entity_poly.type
_entity_poly.pdbx_seq_one_letter_code
_entity_poly.pdbx_strand_id
1 'polypeptide(L)'
;VLYLPIRNGLGPGFHWGDISSASDLWAHLTGAIYSRSFFSLPVEGLLINARRFVTLFVEEWLMLLVPLIIWGGYCAFKKDKNLFLLIILTIITNLLIALNYHRDPNGIAVFFLITFAGVSLFFGYGLDHIGSLLGNEWRRALVTFLAVVCVAGSQWAEADLSHEILAYEYGQSVLRDLPK
;
A
#
# COMPACT_ATOMS: atom_id res chain seq x y z
N VAL A 1 25.16 0.72 2.64
CA VAL A 1 25.12 1.56 3.85
C VAL A 1 26.25 2.58 3.85
N LEU A 2 27.53 2.18 3.63
CA LEU A 2 28.68 3.10 3.59
C LEU A 2 28.63 4.08 2.41
N TYR A 3 27.85 3.81 1.39
CA TYR A 3 27.68 4.70 0.23
C TYR A 3 27.09 6.06 0.60
N LEU A 4 26.16 6.10 1.55
CA LEU A 4 25.46 7.33 1.93
C LEU A 4 26.39 8.43 2.48
N PRO A 5 27.24 8.15 3.50
CA PRO A 5 28.17 9.17 4.00
C PRO A 5 29.22 9.56 2.93
N ILE A 6 29.69 8.64 2.09
CA ILE A 6 30.63 8.94 1.00
C ILE A 6 29.98 9.91 0.00
N ARG A 7 28.74 9.64 -0.39
CA ARG A 7 28.00 10.51 -1.32
C ARG A 7 27.75 11.89 -0.71
N ASN A 8 27.38 11.95 0.57
CA ASN A 8 27.16 13.23 1.27
C ASN A 8 28.42 14.09 1.26
N GLY A 9 29.59 13.49 1.49
CA GLY A 9 30.89 14.17 1.45
C GLY A 9 31.27 14.75 0.07
N LEU A 10 30.64 14.28 -1.02
CA LEU A 10 30.81 14.79 -2.38
C LEU A 10 29.94 16.02 -2.69
N GLY A 11 29.10 16.48 -1.76
CA GLY A 11 28.26 17.67 -1.91
C GLY A 11 27.24 17.59 -3.05
N PRO A 12 26.46 16.49 -3.21
CA PRO A 12 25.50 16.39 -4.29
C PRO A 12 24.42 17.46 -4.14
N GLY A 13 23.92 18.01 -5.26
CA GLY A 13 22.90 19.04 -5.27
C GLY A 13 21.55 18.57 -4.67
N PHE A 14 21.35 17.25 -4.56
CA PHE A 14 20.20 16.65 -3.89
C PHE A 14 20.64 15.44 -3.05
N HIS A 15 20.22 15.42 -1.78
CA HIS A 15 20.45 14.31 -0.85
C HIS A 15 19.29 14.14 0.12
N TRP A 16 19.04 12.90 0.53
CA TRP A 16 17.99 12.56 1.51
C TRP A 16 18.53 12.72 2.94
N GLY A 17 18.68 13.96 3.39
CA GLY A 17 19.20 14.30 4.71
C GLY A 17 20.72 14.35 4.75
N ASP A 18 21.25 15.20 5.63
CA ASP A 18 22.68 15.32 5.90
C ASP A 18 23.15 14.16 6.77
N ILE A 19 23.97 13.29 6.22
CA ILE A 19 24.59 12.16 6.92
C ILE A 19 26.07 12.47 7.09
N SER A 20 26.37 13.32 8.06
CA SER A 20 27.73 13.79 8.34
C SER A 20 28.42 13.01 9.45
N SER A 21 27.66 12.29 10.27
CA SER A 21 28.13 11.53 11.41
C SER A 21 27.60 10.10 11.47
N ALA A 22 28.22 9.25 12.29
CA ALA A 22 27.71 7.89 12.54
C ALA A 22 26.34 7.91 13.23
N SER A 23 26.03 8.94 14.04
CA SER A 23 24.71 9.12 14.64
C SER A 23 23.65 9.47 13.62
N ASP A 24 23.96 10.29 12.61
CA ASP A 24 23.03 10.63 11.54
C ASP A 24 22.75 9.40 10.68
N LEU A 25 23.79 8.62 10.37
CA LEU A 25 23.64 7.36 9.67
C LEU A 25 22.74 6.39 10.45
N TRP A 26 22.92 6.28 11.76
CA TRP A 26 22.08 5.44 12.62
C TRP A 26 20.64 5.95 12.65
N ALA A 27 20.43 7.26 12.82
CA ALA A 27 19.12 7.87 12.78
C ALA A 27 18.40 7.64 11.44
N HIS A 28 19.14 7.69 10.33
CA HIS A 28 18.61 7.40 9.00
C HIS A 28 18.25 5.93 8.84
N LEU A 29 19.10 5.00 9.26
CA LEU A 29 18.87 3.55 9.19
C LEU A 29 17.70 3.08 10.06
N THR A 30 17.54 3.68 11.23
CA THR A 30 16.45 3.36 12.16
C THR A 30 15.16 4.11 11.84
N GLY A 31 15.18 5.03 10.87
CA GLY A 31 14.04 5.88 10.57
C GLY A 31 13.70 6.89 11.67
N ALA A 32 14.64 7.17 12.59
CA ALA A 32 14.42 8.08 13.73
C ALA A 32 14.02 9.49 13.30
N ILE A 33 14.42 9.92 12.10
CA ILE A 33 14.00 11.21 11.51
C ILE A 33 12.49 11.25 11.25
N TYR A 34 11.86 10.11 11.01
CA TYR A 34 10.42 9.99 10.78
C TYR A 34 9.61 9.76 12.07
N SER A 35 10.29 9.44 13.19
CA SER A 35 9.62 9.11 14.46
C SER A 35 8.72 10.23 14.97
N ARG A 36 9.06 11.49 14.69
CA ARG A 36 8.25 12.67 15.05
C ARG A 36 6.92 12.75 14.29
N SER A 37 6.82 12.07 13.14
CA SER A 37 5.61 12.03 12.32
C SER A 37 4.68 10.88 12.69
N PHE A 38 5.13 9.94 13.54
CA PHE A 38 4.29 8.84 14.02
C PHE A 38 3.57 9.24 15.30
N PHE A 39 2.29 8.86 15.41
CA PHE A 39 1.45 9.07 16.59
C PHE A 39 1.40 10.51 17.11
N SER A 40 1.65 11.48 16.23
CA SER A 40 1.63 12.91 16.56
C SER A 40 0.38 13.65 16.09
N LEU A 41 -0.51 12.93 15.37
CA LEU A 41 -1.72 13.54 14.80
C LEU A 41 -2.77 13.83 15.89
N PRO A 42 -3.39 15.03 15.85
CA PRO A 42 -4.59 15.31 16.60
C PRO A 42 -5.75 14.45 16.07
N VAL A 43 -6.82 14.32 16.86
CA VAL A 43 -8.01 13.51 16.51
C VAL A 43 -8.59 13.88 15.15
N GLU A 44 -8.58 15.17 14.80
CA GLU A 44 -9.05 15.65 13.50
C GLU A 44 -8.23 15.07 12.34
N GLY A 45 -6.91 15.01 12.47
CA GLY A 45 -6.02 14.40 11.47
C GLY A 45 -6.27 12.90 11.32
N LEU A 46 -6.50 12.20 12.44
CA LEU A 46 -6.89 10.79 12.41
C LEU A 46 -8.19 10.56 11.64
N LEU A 47 -9.20 11.43 11.85
CA LEU A 47 -10.48 11.34 11.15
C LEU A 47 -10.33 11.61 9.65
N ILE A 48 -9.48 12.56 9.26
CA ILE A 48 -9.17 12.83 7.85
C ILE A 48 -8.55 11.59 7.21
N ASN A 49 -7.54 11.00 7.83
CA ASN A 49 -6.88 9.80 7.33
C ASN A 49 -7.84 8.59 7.29
N ALA A 50 -8.68 8.43 8.32
CA ALA A 50 -9.69 7.37 8.35
C ALA A 50 -10.74 7.54 7.23
N ARG A 51 -11.20 8.78 7.00
CA ARG A 51 -12.10 9.07 5.89
C ARG A 51 -11.45 8.73 4.55
N ARG A 52 -10.18 9.12 4.35
CA ARG A 52 -9.44 8.80 3.12
C ARG A 52 -9.28 7.30 2.93
N PHE A 53 -8.97 6.56 4.00
CA PHE A 53 -8.92 5.09 3.95
C PHE A 53 -10.25 4.49 3.50
N VAL A 54 -11.37 4.92 4.09
CA VAL A 54 -12.70 4.42 3.73
C VAL A 54 -13.03 4.74 2.27
N THR A 55 -12.72 5.96 1.82
CA THR A 55 -12.93 6.36 0.42
C THR A 55 -12.15 5.44 -0.52
N LEU A 56 -10.84 5.29 -0.30
CA LEU A 56 -9.99 4.40 -1.10
C LEU A 56 -10.46 2.94 -1.03
N PHE A 57 -10.87 2.48 0.14
CA PHE A 57 -11.36 1.11 0.30
C PHE A 57 -12.62 0.86 -0.52
N VAL A 58 -13.54 1.83 -0.57
CA VAL A 58 -14.77 1.74 -1.37
C VAL A 58 -14.48 1.82 -2.87
N GLU A 59 -13.58 2.71 -3.27
CA GLU A 59 -13.13 2.86 -4.66
C GLU A 59 -12.46 1.57 -5.17
N GLU A 60 -11.53 1.02 -4.40
CA GLU A 60 -10.75 -0.16 -4.79
C GLU A 60 -11.57 -1.47 -4.77
N TRP A 61 -12.45 -1.64 -3.77
CA TRP A 61 -13.08 -2.94 -3.52
C TRP A 61 -14.53 -3.03 -3.96
N LEU A 62 -15.10 -2.01 -4.59
CA LEU A 62 -16.52 -2.02 -4.94
C LEU A 62 -17.35 -2.58 -3.76
N MET A 63 -18.16 -1.79 -3.11
CA MET A 63 -18.90 -2.19 -1.90
C MET A 63 -19.53 -3.60 -1.96
N LEU A 64 -19.83 -4.07 -3.19
CA LEU A 64 -20.40 -5.39 -3.45
C LEU A 64 -19.48 -6.55 -3.05
N LEU A 65 -18.16 -6.34 -3.00
CA LEU A 65 -17.17 -7.38 -2.66
C LEU A 65 -16.91 -7.48 -1.16
N VAL A 66 -17.32 -6.51 -0.37
CA VAL A 66 -17.11 -6.48 1.09
C VAL A 66 -17.68 -7.73 1.79
N PRO A 67 -18.92 -8.20 1.50
CA PRO A 67 -19.42 -9.43 2.09
C PRO A 67 -18.54 -10.65 1.77
N LEU A 68 -17.99 -10.71 0.57
CA LEU A 68 -17.10 -11.79 0.15
C LEU A 68 -15.75 -11.76 0.88
N ILE A 69 -15.22 -10.57 1.14
CA ILE A 69 -13.99 -10.38 1.93
C ILE A 69 -14.22 -10.84 3.38
N ILE A 70 -15.33 -10.44 4.00
CA ILE A 70 -15.70 -10.85 5.37
C ILE A 70 -15.85 -12.37 5.45
N TRP A 71 -16.56 -12.94 4.48
CA TRP A 71 -16.73 -14.39 4.39
C TRP A 71 -15.40 -15.12 4.20
N GLY A 72 -14.53 -14.58 3.35
CA GLY A 72 -13.18 -15.10 3.13
C GLY A 72 -12.32 -15.06 4.38
N GLY A 73 -12.42 -13.99 5.18
CA GLY A 73 -11.78 -13.92 6.50
C GLY A 73 -12.27 -15.01 7.44
N TYR A 74 -13.59 -15.29 7.48
CA TYR A 74 -14.13 -16.41 8.22
C TYR A 74 -13.61 -17.77 7.72
N CYS A 75 -13.53 -17.97 6.41
CA CYS A 75 -12.98 -19.18 5.81
C CYS A 75 -11.49 -19.36 6.16
N ALA A 76 -10.70 -18.30 6.08
CA ALA A 76 -9.30 -18.30 6.49
C ALA A 76 -9.14 -18.67 7.96
N PHE A 77 -9.95 -18.09 8.85
CA PHE A 77 -9.96 -18.41 10.29
C PHE A 77 -10.26 -19.90 10.55
N LYS A 78 -11.21 -20.49 9.79
CA LYS A 78 -11.56 -21.91 9.93
C LYS A 78 -10.49 -22.84 9.39
N LYS A 79 -9.80 -22.46 8.30
CA LYS A 79 -8.82 -23.28 7.62
C LYS A 79 -7.44 -23.23 8.29
N ASP A 80 -6.98 -22.04 8.65
CA ASP A 80 -5.68 -21.81 9.32
C ASP A 80 -5.73 -20.56 10.20
N LYS A 81 -5.93 -20.78 11.50
CA LYS A 81 -6.00 -19.71 12.49
C LYS A 81 -4.71 -18.89 12.60
N ASN A 82 -3.55 -19.53 12.42
CA ASN A 82 -2.27 -18.83 12.55
C ASN A 82 -2.07 -17.87 11.38
N LEU A 83 -2.38 -18.32 10.17
CA LEU A 83 -2.34 -17.46 8.98
C LEU A 83 -3.37 -16.33 9.08
N PHE A 84 -4.59 -16.61 9.52
CA PHE A 84 -5.60 -15.58 9.77
C PHE A 84 -5.10 -14.53 10.75
N LEU A 85 -4.54 -14.95 11.89
CA LEU A 85 -4.00 -14.05 12.91
C LEU A 85 -2.84 -13.22 12.36
N LEU A 86 -1.97 -13.81 11.57
CA LEU A 86 -0.86 -13.10 10.93
C LEU A 86 -1.39 -11.98 10.00
N ILE A 87 -2.37 -12.30 9.16
CA ILE A 87 -2.97 -11.32 8.23
C ILE A 87 -3.66 -10.20 9.00
N ILE A 88 -4.51 -10.54 9.98
CA ILE A 88 -5.21 -9.54 10.80
C ILE A 88 -4.25 -8.66 11.58
N LEU A 89 -3.22 -9.23 12.19
CA LEU A 89 -2.22 -8.46 12.92
C LEU A 89 -1.47 -7.50 11.98
N THR A 90 -1.12 -7.96 10.79
CA THR A 90 -0.49 -7.13 9.77
C THR A 90 -1.40 -5.97 9.34
N ILE A 91 -2.68 -6.24 9.08
CA ILE A 91 -3.68 -5.22 8.74
C ILE A 91 -3.81 -4.19 9.86
N ILE A 92 -4.01 -4.64 11.10
CA ILE A 92 -4.20 -3.75 12.27
C ILE A 92 -2.95 -2.89 12.48
N THR A 93 -1.78 -3.50 12.49
CA THR A 93 -0.52 -2.77 12.70
C THR A 93 -0.28 -1.73 11.61
N ASN A 94 -0.52 -2.11 10.34
CA ASN A 94 -0.38 -1.18 9.23
C ASN A 94 -1.39 -0.03 9.32
N LEU A 95 -2.66 -0.31 9.64
CA LEU A 95 -3.67 0.73 9.82
C LEU A 95 -3.33 1.67 10.98
N LEU A 96 -2.89 1.14 12.11
CA LEU A 96 -2.49 1.97 13.26
C LEU A 96 -1.36 2.94 12.87
N ILE A 97 -0.38 2.49 12.11
CA ILE A 97 0.72 3.32 11.64
C ILE A 97 0.21 4.33 10.60
N ALA A 98 -0.49 3.86 9.58
CA ALA A 98 -0.94 4.69 8.47
C ALA A 98 -1.91 5.78 8.91
N LEU A 99 -2.88 5.46 9.77
CA LEU A 99 -3.84 6.44 10.28
C LEU A 99 -3.19 7.51 11.15
N ASN A 100 -2.11 7.16 11.85
CA ASN A 100 -1.39 8.08 12.75
C ASN A 100 -0.21 8.79 12.08
N TYR A 101 0.01 8.59 10.78
CA TYR A 101 1.12 9.22 10.08
C TYR A 101 0.76 10.61 9.57
N HIS A 102 1.56 11.61 9.97
CA HIS A 102 1.37 12.99 9.54
C HIS A 102 1.93 13.21 8.14
N ARG A 103 1.04 13.19 7.15
CA ARG A 103 1.37 13.45 5.75
C ARG A 103 0.19 14.10 5.01
N ASP A 104 0.48 14.69 3.85
CA ASP A 104 -0.54 15.12 2.91
C ASP A 104 -1.52 13.97 2.61
N PRO A 105 -2.85 14.23 2.67
CA PRO A 105 -3.88 13.22 2.38
C PRO A 105 -3.70 12.50 1.05
N ASN A 106 -3.16 13.14 0.03
CA ASN A 106 -2.90 12.51 -1.27
C ASN A 106 -1.72 11.51 -1.22
N GLY A 107 -0.73 11.77 -0.37
CA GLY A 107 0.44 10.90 -0.22
C GLY A 107 0.24 9.74 0.76
N ILE A 108 -0.88 9.71 1.51
CA ILE A 108 -1.11 8.66 2.52
C ILE A 108 -1.54 7.33 1.90
N ALA A 109 -2.07 7.34 0.67
CA ALA A 109 -2.59 6.15 0.01
C ALA A 109 -1.59 5.00 -0.03
N VAL A 110 -0.31 5.28 -0.27
CA VAL A 110 0.76 4.28 -0.31
C VAL A 110 0.94 3.52 1.01
N PHE A 111 0.58 4.14 2.15
CA PHE A 111 0.68 3.48 3.45
C PHE A 111 -0.42 2.45 3.70
N PHE A 112 -1.49 2.46 2.91
CA PHE A 112 -2.57 1.46 3.00
C PHE A 112 -2.34 0.22 2.14
N LEU A 113 -1.32 0.20 1.27
CA LEU A 113 -1.06 -0.91 0.34
C LEU A 113 -0.94 -2.26 1.05
N ILE A 114 -0.27 -2.31 2.21
CA ILE A 114 -0.12 -3.56 2.98
C ILE A 114 -1.48 -4.02 3.52
N THR A 115 -2.34 -3.10 3.95
CA THR A 115 -3.71 -3.40 4.36
C THR A 115 -4.51 -3.98 3.19
N PHE A 116 -4.44 -3.36 2.02
CA PHE A 116 -5.13 -3.85 0.82
C PHE A 116 -4.62 -5.21 0.38
N ALA A 117 -3.31 -5.46 0.46
CA ALA A 117 -2.75 -6.79 0.21
C ALA A 117 -3.30 -7.85 1.17
N GLY A 118 -3.42 -7.53 2.48
CA GLY A 118 -4.04 -8.42 3.46
C GLY A 118 -5.53 -8.69 3.17
N VAL A 119 -6.27 -7.65 2.77
CA VAL A 119 -7.68 -7.76 2.37
C VAL A 119 -7.83 -8.63 1.11
N SER A 120 -6.90 -8.49 0.14
CA SER A 120 -6.88 -9.32 -1.09
C SER A 120 -6.75 -10.81 -0.77
N LEU A 121 -5.99 -11.17 0.26
CA LEU A 121 -5.90 -12.58 0.69
C LEU A 121 -7.24 -13.08 1.21
N PHE A 122 -7.97 -12.29 1.99
CA PHE A 122 -9.32 -12.69 2.44
C PHE A 122 -10.28 -12.80 1.28
N PHE A 123 -10.24 -11.88 0.32
CA PHE A 123 -11.01 -11.99 -0.91
C PHE A 123 -10.71 -13.30 -1.65
N GLY A 124 -9.43 -13.68 -1.79
CA GLY A 124 -9.01 -14.96 -2.38
C GLY A 124 -9.59 -16.18 -1.66
N TYR A 125 -9.59 -16.18 -0.32
CA TYR A 125 -10.24 -17.25 0.46
C TYR A 125 -11.76 -17.32 0.24
N GLY A 126 -12.42 -16.17 0.08
CA GLY A 126 -13.84 -16.10 -0.25
C GLY A 126 -14.15 -16.71 -1.61
N LEU A 127 -13.36 -16.36 -2.63
CA LEU A 127 -13.46 -16.91 -3.98
C LEU A 127 -13.19 -18.42 -4.00
N ASP A 128 -12.16 -18.88 -3.29
CA ASP A 128 -11.82 -20.30 -3.17
C ASP A 128 -13.00 -21.10 -2.61
N HIS A 129 -13.65 -20.58 -1.57
CA HIS A 129 -14.82 -21.21 -0.98
C HIS A 129 -16.00 -21.26 -1.94
N ILE A 130 -16.37 -20.14 -2.59
CA ILE A 130 -17.43 -20.14 -3.61
C ILE A 130 -17.11 -21.13 -4.73
N GLY A 131 -15.87 -21.11 -5.21
CA GLY A 131 -15.40 -22.05 -6.23
C GLY A 131 -15.55 -23.51 -5.80
N SER A 132 -15.29 -23.84 -4.55
CA SER A 132 -15.42 -25.19 -3.99
C SER A 132 -16.89 -25.67 -3.98
N LEU A 133 -17.84 -24.77 -3.78
CA LEU A 133 -19.28 -25.08 -3.82
C LEU A 133 -19.77 -25.48 -5.22
N LEU A 134 -19.04 -25.09 -6.27
CA LEU A 134 -19.43 -25.37 -7.64
C LEU A 134 -19.08 -26.79 -8.10
N GLY A 135 -18.35 -27.55 -7.31
CA GLY A 135 -18.07 -28.98 -7.50
C GLY A 135 -17.25 -29.35 -8.74
N ASN A 136 -16.77 -28.36 -9.50
CA ASN A 136 -16.02 -28.56 -10.73
C ASN A 136 -14.86 -27.57 -10.83
N GLU A 137 -13.64 -28.07 -11.04
CA GLU A 137 -12.43 -27.25 -11.13
C GLU A 137 -12.50 -26.19 -12.23
N TRP A 138 -13.08 -26.52 -13.37
CA TRP A 138 -13.27 -25.56 -14.45
C TRP A 138 -14.18 -24.37 -14.05
N ARG A 139 -15.29 -24.65 -13.36
CA ARG A 139 -16.18 -23.58 -12.87
C ARG A 139 -15.50 -22.72 -11.83
N ARG A 140 -14.69 -23.33 -10.95
CA ARG A 140 -13.87 -22.62 -9.98
C ARG A 140 -12.88 -21.68 -10.66
N ALA A 141 -12.13 -22.17 -11.65
CA ALA A 141 -11.20 -21.37 -12.45
C ALA A 141 -11.92 -20.22 -13.16
N LEU A 142 -13.09 -20.49 -13.73
CA LEU A 142 -13.90 -19.49 -14.43
C LEU A 142 -14.38 -18.38 -13.49
N VAL A 143 -14.90 -18.72 -12.31
CA VAL A 143 -15.34 -17.70 -11.31
C VAL A 143 -14.18 -16.85 -10.84
N THR A 144 -13.03 -17.47 -10.56
CA THR A 144 -11.84 -16.72 -10.17
C THR A 144 -11.36 -15.81 -11.29
N PHE A 145 -11.33 -16.31 -12.53
CA PHE A 145 -10.96 -15.51 -13.71
C PHE A 145 -11.89 -14.32 -13.91
N LEU A 146 -13.21 -14.55 -13.87
CA LEU A 146 -14.20 -13.48 -14.00
C LEU A 146 -14.09 -12.43 -12.91
N ALA A 147 -13.86 -12.85 -11.66
CA ALA A 147 -13.66 -11.91 -10.55
C ALA A 147 -12.41 -11.04 -10.76
N VAL A 148 -11.29 -11.64 -11.20
CA VAL A 148 -10.06 -10.90 -11.52
C VAL A 148 -10.29 -9.93 -12.69
N VAL A 149 -10.96 -10.37 -13.74
CA VAL A 149 -11.26 -9.51 -14.91
C VAL A 149 -12.18 -8.35 -14.51
N CYS A 150 -13.19 -8.59 -13.67
CA CYS A 150 -14.07 -7.53 -13.19
C CYS A 150 -13.31 -6.49 -12.37
N VAL A 151 -12.46 -6.91 -11.42
CA VAL A 151 -11.65 -5.99 -10.61
C VAL A 151 -10.65 -5.24 -11.50
N ALA A 152 -9.91 -5.94 -12.36
CA ALA A 152 -8.98 -5.30 -13.29
C ALA A 152 -9.68 -4.31 -14.23
N GLY A 153 -10.85 -4.68 -14.74
CA GLY A 153 -11.62 -3.82 -15.64
C GLY A 153 -12.18 -2.58 -14.95
N SER A 154 -12.60 -2.68 -13.69
CA SER A 154 -13.08 -1.52 -12.92
C SER A 154 -11.97 -0.52 -12.60
N GLN A 155 -10.73 -0.98 -12.46
CA GLN A 155 -9.57 -0.15 -12.13
C GLN A 155 -8.76 0.27 -13.36
N TRP A 156 -9.13 -0.23 -14.56
CA TRP A 156 -8.35 -0.01 -15.78
C TRP A 156 -8.12 1.46 -16.09
N ALA A 157 -9.18 2.27 -16.00
CA ALA A 157 -9.10 3.70 -16.33
C ALA A 157 -8.16 4.49 -15.41
N GLU A 158 -8.05 4.08 -14.13
CA GLU A 158 -7.14 4.71 -13.16
C GLU A 158 -5.73 4.15 -13.24
N ALA A 159 -5.58 2.89 -13.62
CA ALA A 159 -4.30 2.24 -13.78
C ALA A 159 -3.63 2.53 -15.13
N ASP A 160 -4.40 2.99 -16.12
CA ASP A 160 -3.87 3.34 -17.44
C ASP A 160 -3.10 4.67 -17.42
N LEU A 161 -1.83 4.57 -17.16
CA LEU A 161 -0.87 5.68 -17.20
C LEU A 161 -0.28 5.92 -18.60
N SER A 162 -0.86 5.36 -19.66
CA SER A 162 -0.35 5.50 -21.03
C SER A 162 -0.32 6.95 -21.52
N HIS A 163 -1.14 7.82 -20.93
CA HIS A 163 -1.21 9.25 -21.21
C HIS A 163 -0.36 10.10 -20.24
N GLU A 164 0.19 9.50 -19.19
CA GLU A 164 1.01 10.18 -18.20
C GLU A 164 2.44 10.34 -18.71
N ILE A 165 2.74 11.50 -19.23
CA ILE A 165 4.08 11.85 -19.76
C ILE A 165 4.99 12.49 -18.72
N LEU A 166 4.52 12.63 -17.46
CA LEU A 166 5.22 13.34 -16.39
C LEU A 166 6.66 12.80 -16.18
N ALA A 167 6.82 11.47 -16.17
CA ALA A 167 8.13 10.86 -15.99
C ALA A 167 9.05 11.14 -17.19
N TYR A 168 8.51 11.19 -18.39
CA TYR A 168 9.24 11.52 -19.61
C TYR A 168 9.63 13.01 -19.63
N GLU A 169 8.70 13.91 -19.32
CA GLU A 169 8.95 15.34 -19.23
C GLU A 169 9.97 15.68 -18.15
N TYR A 170 9.86 15.04 -16.97
CA TYR A 170 10.86 15.17 -15.91
C TYR A 170 12.24 14.69 -16.37
N GLY A 171 12.32 13.53 -17.01
CA GLY A 171 13.58 13.03 -17.57
C GLY A 171 14.19 13.98 -18.60
N GLN A 172 13.38 14.54 -19.49
CA GLN A 172 13.83 15.53 -20.46
C GLN A 172 14.30 16.83 -19.79
N SER A 173 13.59 17.33 -18.78
CA SER A 173 13.99 18.56 -18.08
C SER A 173 15.33 18.37 -17.38
N VAL A 174 15.52 17.25 -16.69
CA VAL A 174 16.79 16.91 -16.03
C VAL A 174 17.94 16.85 -17.05
N LEU A 175 17.73 16.18 -18.20
CA LEU A 175 18.76 16.08 -19.24
C LEU A 175 19.07 17.42 -19.91
N ARG A 176 18.10 18.34 -20.02
CA ARG A 176 18.29 19.68 -20.58
C ARG A 176 19.09 20.58 -19.64
N ASP A 177 18.92 20.44 -18.34
CA ASP A 177 19.54 21.27 -17.31
C ASP A 177 20.91 20.74 -16.86
N LEU A 178 21.36 19.58 -17.39
CA LEU A 178 22.70 19.08 -17.14
C LEU A 178 23.75 20.02 -17.83
N PRO A 179 24.78 20.46 -17.11
CA PRO A 179 25.85 21.23 -17.67
C PRO A 179 26.53 20.40 -18.75
N LYS A 180 26.72 21.03 -19.95
CA LYS A 180 27.42 20.45 -21.09
C LYS A 180 28.92 20.44 -20.85
#